data_26a35f6a80d2284ea46a624237eb726b
#
_entry.id   26a35f6a80d2284ea46a624237eb726b
#
_cell.length_a   1.000
_cell.length_b   1.000
_cell.length_c   1.000
_cell.angle_alpha   90.00
_cell.angle_beta   90.00
_cell.angle_gamma   90.00
#
_symmetry.space_group_name_H-M   'P 1'
#
loop_
_entity.id
_entity.type
_entity.pdbx_description
1 polymer ?
#
loop_
_entity_poly.entity_id
_entity_poly.type
_entity_poly.pdbx_seq_one_letter_code
_entity_poly.pdbx_strand_id
1 'polypeptide(L)'
;MLGALPKPNGAERIQNLSWQGGGKVASGMVAAARLGLCCGIMGNVGDDKYGTFCLRDFQDHGIDTEQMCVRKNRTTNFDIVISDEGSMGRSFVFYPGNAECMTEEELNIEYISNSSYFYMANLDSVTKKAAQMAKQKGSKIFMDADSYTDELLDAISWIDVFIGSEFVYEKMLEVGKSVKENCEYLYNKGPEIVIFTFGEKGCAGISKEGFFEIPAFDVDVKDTVGAGDVFHGAFLAAIVKGLSPKDAARFASGVAAIKCTRIGGRAGIPNWEVTDNFLETGEIDYREID
;
A
#
# COMPACT_ATOMS: atom_id res chain seq x y z
N MET A 1 6.13 13.54 -15.14
CA MET A 1 5.56 12.92 -16.35
C MET A 1 6.33 13.41 -17.57
N LEU A 2 6.59 12.55 -18.50
CA LEU A 2 7.28 12.83 -19.78
C LEU A 2 6.37 12.41 -20.94
N GLY A 3 6.52 13.00 -22.13
CA GLY A 3 5.87 12.50 -23.34
C GLY A 3 6.46 11.18 -23.84
N ALA A 4 7.77 10.95 -23.61
CA ALA A 4 8.49 9.72 -23.87
C ALA A 4 9.78 9.66 -23.05
N LEU A 5 10.32 8.46 -22.84
CA LEU A 5 11.65 8.30 -22.25
C LEU A 5 12.73 8.84 -23.21
N PRO A 6 13.71 9.62 -22.71
CA PRO A 6 14.79 10.11 -23.56
C PRO A 6 15.64 8.94 -24.09
N LYS A 7 16.02 9.01 -25.36
CA LYS A 7 17.02 8.09 -25.92
C LYS A 7 18.41 8.40 -25.32
N PRO A 8 19.35 7.45 -25.35
CA PRO A 8 20.73 7.74 -24.96
C PRO A 8 21.26 9.00 -25.66
N ASN A 9 21.87 9.91 -24.88
CA ASN A 9 22.35 11.24 -25.31
C ASN A 9 21.24 12.22 -25.78
N GLY A 10 19.97 11.89 -25.57
CA GLY A 10 18.85 12.77 -25.83
C GLY A 10 18.41 13.54 -24.61
N ALA A 11 17.46 14.46 -24.80
CA ALA A 11 16.80 15.21 -23.73
C ALA A 11 15.30 15.25 -24.00
N GLU A 12 14.51 15.14 -22.94
CA GLU A 12 13.06 15.27 -23.01
C GLU A 12 12.59 16.31 -21.98
N ARG A 13 11.48 16.95 -22.28
CA ARG A 13 10.91 17.98 -21.42
C ARG A 13 10.02 17.34 -20.37
N ILE A 14 10.26 17.67 -19.09
CA ILE A 14 9.34 17.32 -18.01
C ILE A 14 8.08 18.20 -18.16
N GLN A 15 6.93 17.56 -18.28
CA GLN A 15 5.63 18.22 -18.37
C GLN A 15 5.05 18.48 -16.98
N ASN A 16 5.14 17.48 -16.09
CA ASN A 16 4.67 17.59 -14.72
C ASN A 16 5.70 17.01 -13.76
N LEU A 17 5.90 17.68 -12.64
CA LEU A 17 6.78 17.25 -11.54
C LEU A 17 5.99 17.25 -10.24
N SER A 18 6.01 16.14 -9.52
CA SER A 18 5.44 16.03 -8.18
C SER A 18 6.50 15.54 -7.21
N TRP A 19 6.44 16.05 -5.99
CA TRP A 19 7.31 15.66 -4.89
C TRP A 19 6.43 15.14 -3.77
N GLN A 20 6.48 13.84 -3.50
CA GLN A 20 5.57 13.17 -2.57
C GLN A 20 6.33 12.14 -1.73
N GLY A 21 5.77 11.80 -0.57
CA GLY A 21 6.21 10.65 0.19
C GLY A 21 5.97 9.36 -0.61
N GLY A 22 6.84 8.38 -0.42
CA GLY A 22 6.78 7.06 -1.05
C GLY A 22 6.81 5.94 -0.03
N GLY A 23 6.97 4.71 -0.54
CA GLY A 23 6.98 3.49 0.24
C GLY A 23 5.59 2.87 0.37
N LYS A 24 5.52 1.55 0.18
CA LYS A 24 4.27 0.76 0.13
C LYS A 24 3.42 0.93 1.39
N VAL A 25 3.89 0.39 2.51
CA VAL A 25 3.24 0.52 3.82
C VAL A 25 2.99 2.00 4.15
N ALA A 26 3.97 2.87 3.88
CA ALA A 26 3.87 4.29 4.16
C ALA A 26 2.73 4.96 3.38
N SER A 27 2.54 4.66 2.09
CA SER A 27 1.44 5.19 1.30
C SER A 27 0.09 4.60 1.72
N GLY A 28 0.06 3.30 2.05
CA GLY A 28 -1.12 2.66 2.63
C GLY A 28 -1.52 3.27 3.98
N MET A 29 -0.56 3.59 4.84
CA MET A 29 -0.83 4.23 6.13
C MET A 29 -1.35 5.66 5.97
N VAL A 30 -0.86 6.43 4.98
CA VAL A 30 -1.42 7.75 4.64
C VAL A 30 -2.88 7.60 4.19
N ALA A 31 -3.19 6.62 3.34
CA ALA A 31 -4.57 6.35 2.94
C ALA A 31 -5.45 5.99 4.14
N ALA A 32 -5.00 5.10 5.02
CA ALA A 32 -5.73 4.70 6.21
C ALA A 32 -5.98 5.89 7.17
N ALA A 33 -4.99 6.76 7.36
CA ALA A 33 -5.10 7.95 8.19
C ALA A 33 -6.10 8.98 7.60
N ARG A 34 -6.04 9.25 6.30
CA ARG A 34 -7.01 10.13 5.61
C ARG A 34 -8.44 9.60 5.68
N LEU A 35 -8.59 8.28 5.76
CA LEU A 35 -9.88 7.62 5.96
C LEU A 35 -10.29 7.51 7.44
N GLY A 36 -9.54 8.15 8.34
CA GLY A 36 -9.89 8.35 9.74
C GLY A 36 -9.42 7.28 10.72
N LEU A 37 -8.40 6.49 10.38
CA LEU A 37 -7.76 5.62 11.36
C LEU A 37 -6.69 6.37 12.17
N CYS A 38 -6.51 5.96 13.42
CA CYS A 38 -5.33 6.29 14.21
C CYS A 38 -4.18 5.40 13.74
N CYS A 39 -3.15 6.00 13.16
CA CYS A 39 -2.03 5.31 12.55
C CYS A 39 -0.71 5.67 13.21
N GLY A 40 0.18 4.68 13.33
CA GLY A 40 1.56 4.90 13.68
C GLY A 40 2.48 4.18 12.72
N ILE A 41 3.70 4.67 12.54
CA ILE A 41 4.67 4.09 11.63
C ILE A 41 6.01 3.86 12.32
N MET A 42 6.63 2.74 11.98
CA MET A 42 7.99 2.38 12.42
C MET A 42 8.87 2.23 11.19
N GLY A 43 10.09 2.68 11.28
CA GLY A 43 11.03 2.62 10.18
C GLY A 43 12.25 3.50 10.42
N ASN A 44 13.02 3.76 9.37
CA ASN A 44 14.22 4.58 9.45
C ASN A 44 14.30 5.60 8.32
N VAL A 45 14.88 6.74 8.64
CA VAL A 45 15.25 7.80 7.70
C VAL A 45 16.62 8.36 8.07
N GLY A 46 17.27 9.05 7.15
CA GLY A 46 18.43 9.89 7.46
C GLY A 46 18.02 11.23 8.07
N ASP A 47 18.98 11.96 8.63
CA ASP A 47 18.80 13.33 9.11
C ASP A 47 18.92 14.38 7.99
N ASP A 48 18.73 13.97 6.75
CA ASP A 48 18.78 14.79 5.56
C ASP A 48 17.42 15.44 5.22
N LYS A 49 17.39 16.22 4.13
CA LYS A 49 16.17 16.89 3.67
C LYS A 49 15.05 15.92 3.28
N TYR A 50 15.40 14.72 2.82
CA TYR A 50 14.44 13.70 2.43
C TYR A 50 13.81 13.05 3.65
N GLY A 51 14.60 12.72 4.68
CA GLY A 51 14.11 12.21 5.95
C GLY A 51 13.21 13.22 6.67
N THR A 52 13.65 14.49 6.72
CA THR A 52 12.83 15.59 7.26
C THR A 52 11.50 15.72 6.52
N PHE A 53 11.52 15.61 5.19
CA PHE A 53 10.31 15.64 4.38
C PHE A 53 9.39 14.46 4.71
N CYS A 54 9.91 13.23 4.76
CA CYS A 54 9.10 12.04 5.06
C CYS A 54 8.42 12.13 6.44
N LEU A 55 9.15 12.55 7.47
CA LEU A 55 8.60 12.69 8.82
C LEU A 55 7.49 13.74 8.86
N ARG A 56 7.72 14.89 8.21
CA ARG A 56 6.72 15.95 8.14
C ARG A 56 5.47 15.51 7.39
N ASP A 57 5.64 14.83 6.26
CA ASP A 57 4.53 14.30 5.47
C ASP A 57 3.64 13.35 6.29
N PHE A 58 4.23 12.45 7.09
CA PHE A 58 3.46 11.62 8.02
C PHE A 58 2.72 12.44 9.08
N GLN A 59 3.40 13.42 9.70
CA GLN A 59 2.81 14.26 10.74
C GLN A 59 1.68 15.13 10.20
N ASP A 60 1.81 15.67 8.99
CA ASP A 60 0.77 16.44 8.31
C ASP A 60 -0.49 15.60 8.04
N HIS A 61 -0.35 14.27 7.93
CA HIS A 61 -1.45 13.30 7.84
C HIS A 61 -1.89 12.74 9.21
N GLY A 62 -1.36 13.25 10.34
CA GLY A 62 -1.73 12.79 11.68
C GLY A 62 -1.21 11.40 12.04
N ILE A 63 -0.19 10.90 11.34
CA ILE A 63 0.44 9.61 11.63
C ILE A 63 1.50 9.81 12.72
N ASP A 64 1.45 8.98 13.76
CA ASP A 64 2.46 8.97 14.82
C ASP A 64 3.79 8.47 14.30
N THR A 65 4.84 9.27 14.50
CA THR A 65 6.22 9.02 14.06
C THR A 65 7.21 8.80 15.21
N GLU A 66 6.73 8.61 16.44
CA GLU A 66 7.60 8.48 17.63
C GLU A 66 8.57 7.29 17.52
N GLN A 67 8.21 6.26 16.76
CA GLN A 67 9.04 5.07 16.56
C GLN A 67 9.85 5.11 15.25
N MET A 68 9.95 6.27 14.60
CA MET A 68 10.83 6.46 13.44
C MET A 68 12.27 6.73 13.90
N CYS A 69 13.19 5.91 13.43
CA CYS A 69 14.63 6.06 13.70
C CYS A 69 15.25 7.08 12.75
N VAL A 70 15.75 8.20 13.28
CA VAL A 70 16.49 9.20 12.49
C VAL A 70 18.00 8.92 12.59
N ARG A 71 18.61 8.47 11.50
CA ARG A 71 20.02 8.11 11.42
C ARG A 71 20.90 9.34 11.14
N LYS A 72 21.78 9.68 12.10
CA LYS A 72 22.66 10.86 12.00
C LYS A 72 23.70 10.70 10.89
N ASN A 73 23.90 11.78 10.12
CA ASN A 73 24.82 11.84 8.98
C ASN A 73 24.54 10.75 7.93
N ARG A 74 23.27 10.42 7.72
CA ARG A 74 22.82 9.45 6.74
C ARG A 74 21.85 10.06 5.75
N THR A 75 21.77 9.44 4.58
CA THR A 75 20.87 9.84 3.51
C THR A 75 19.72 8.86 3.44
N THR A 76 18.52 9.40 3.40
CA THR A 76 17.28 8.65 3.16
C THR A 76 17.24 8.12 1.72
N ASN A 77 16.71 6.93 1.54
CA ASN A 77 16.40 6.39 0.21
C ASN A 77 15.30 7.19 -0.48
N PHE A 78 15.37 7.26 -1.82
CA PHE A 78 14.32 7.87 -2.63
C PHE A 78 14.27 7.25 -4.03
N ASP A 79 13.14 7.42 -4.69
CA ASP A 79 12.94 7.01 -6.08
C ASP A 79 12.67 8.22 -6.96
N ILE A 80 13.19 8.17 -8.19
CA ILE A 80 12.72 8.99 -9.30
C ILE A 80 11.77 8.12 -10.11
N VAL A 81 10.49 8.45 -10.07
CA VAL A 81 9.46 7.75 -10.86
C VAL A 81 9.24 8.54 -12.15
N ILE A 82 9.45 7.88 -13.27
CA ILE A 82 9.24 8.46 -14.60
C ILE A 82 7.99 7.81 -15.17
N SER A 83 6.90 8.58 -15.26
CA SER A 83 5.67 8.18 -15.95
C SER A 83 5.74 8.69 -17.38
N ASP A 84 5.45 7.83 -18.35
CA ASP A 84 5.52 8.06 -19.79
C ASP A 84 4.12 7.99 -20.40
N GLU A 85 3.63 9.11 -20.92
CA GLU A 85 2.31 9.19 -21.58
C GLU A 85 2.23 8.32 -22.84
N GLY A 86 3.34 8.17 -23.55
CA GLY A 86 3.34 7.44 -24.82
C GLY A 86 3.16 5.93 -24.66
N SER A 87 3.72 5.35 -23.58
CA SER A 87 3.58 3.92 -23.27
C SER A 87 2.55 3.62 -22.19
N MET A 88 2.01 4.65 -21.51
CA MET A 88 1.24 4.54 -20.27
C MET A 88 1.99 3.77 -19.18
N GLY A 89 3.30 3.66 -19.33
CA GLY A 89 4.19 2.95 -18.45
C GLY A 89 4.85 3.84 -17.40
N ARG A 90 5.50 3.19 -16.44
CA ARG A 90 6.33 3.85 -15.44
C ARG A 90 7.65 3.13 -15.25
N SER A 91 8.70 3.90 -15.02
CA SER A 91 10.04 3.42 -14.71
C SER A 91 10.51 4.01 -13.39
N PHE A 92 11.19 3.19 -12.60
CA PHE A 92 11.73 3.61 -11.30
C PHE A 92 13.25 3.67 -11.38
N VAL A 93 13.83 4.75 -10.87
CA VAL A 93 15.27 4.89 -10.66
C VAL A 93 15.49 5.06 -9.17
N PHE A 94 16.01 4.01 -8.55
CA PHE A 94 16.13 3.88 -7.10
C PHE A 94 17.48 4.38 -6.59
N TYR A 95 17.45 5.26 -5.59
CA TYR A 95 18.61 5.63 -4.79
C TYR A 95 18.49 5.02 -3.39
N PRO A 96 19.35 4.05 -3.02
CA PRO A 96 19.17 3.29 -1.78
C PRO A 96 19.45 4.10 -0.51
N GLY A 97 20.12 5.26 -0.62
CA GLY A 97 20.59 5.96 0.57
C GLY A 97 21.63 5.16 1.36
N ASN A 98 21.85 5.54 2.62
CA ASN A 98 22.71 4.82 3.55
C ASN A 98 22.22 4.88 5.01
N ALA A 99 20.96 5.24 5.22
CA ALA A 99 20.32 5.16 6.53
C ALA A 99 20.09 3.68 6.88
N GLU A 100 20.76 3.20 7.91
CA GLU A 100 20.70 1.80 8.35
C GLU A 100 19.26 1.42 8.75
N CYS A 101 18.82 0.24 8.35
CA CYS A 101 17.52 -0.32 8.74
C CYS A 101 17.40 -0.40 10.28
N MET A 102 16.17 -0.45 10.75
CA MET A 102 15.91 -0.77 12.16
C MET A 102 16.45 -2.14 12.51
N THR A 103 16.85 -2.32 13.78
CA THR A 103 17.26 -3.60 14.34
C THR A 103 16.17 -4.17 15.25
N GLU A 104 16.28 -5.44 15.63
CA GLU A 104 15.30 -6.07 16.53
C GLU A 104 15.32 -5.42 17.93
N GLU A 105 16.45 -4.89 18.39
CA GLU A 105 16.62 -4.22 19.67
C GLU A 105 15.93 -2.85 19.72
N GLU A 106 15.68 -2.25 18.56
CA GLU A 106 14.97 -0.97 18.44
C GLU A 106 13.45 -1.14 18.40
N LEU A 107 12.94 -2.37 18.38
CA LEU A 107 11.50 -2.63 18.40
C LEU A 107 10.89 -2.31 19.77
N ASN A 108 9.90 -1.45 19.77
CA ASN A 108 9.13 -1.10 20.97
C ASN A 108 7.90 -1.99 21.07
N ILE A 109 7.95 -3.00 21.96
CA ILE A 109 6.87 -3.97 22.10
C ILE A 109 5.57 -3.33 22.64
N GLU A 110 5.66 -2.31 23.51
CA GLU A 110 4.49 -1.64 24.05
C GLU A 110 3.75 -0.88 22.95
N TYR A 111 4.50 -0.19 22.10
CA TYR A 111 3.95 0.52 20.96
C TYR A 111 3.29 -0.44 19.96
N ILE A 112 3.99 -1.50 19.56
CA ILE A 112 3.46 -2.52 18.64
C ILE A 112 2.18 -3.17 19.21
N SER A 113 2.19 -3.48 20.49
CA SER A 113 1.09 -4.18 21.18
C SER A 113 -0.19 -3.35 21.34
N ASN A 114 -0.10 -2.05 21.13
CA ASN A 114 -1.23 -1.12 21.27
C ASN A 114 -2.03 -0.94 19.96
N SER A 115 -1.72 -1.74 18.94
CA SER A 115 -2.39 -1.71 17.64
C SER A 115 -3.35 -2.88 17.45
N SER A 116 -4.48 -2.65 16.77
CA SER A 116 -5.41 -3.71 16.37
C SER A 116 -4.90 -4.50 15.17
N TYR A 117 -4.11 -3.85 14.30
CA TYR A 117 -3.50 -4.44 13.12
C TYR A 117 -2.04 -4.05 13.01
N PHE A 118 -1.22 -5.01 12.62
CA PHE A 118 0.17 -4.77 12.22
C PHE A 118 0.25 -4.93 10.70
N TYR A 119 0.46 -3.80 10.00
CA TYR A 119 0.54 -3.74 8.54
C TYR A 119 1.99 -3.84 8.09
N MET A 120 2.29 -4.81 7.23
CA MET A 120 3.63 -5.07 6.70
C MET A 120 3.60 -5.40 5.21
N ALA A 121 4.75 -5.20 4.53
CA ALA A 121 4.95 -5.59 3.13
C ALA A 121 6.24 -6.42 2.91
N ASN A 122 7.00 -6.70 3.98
CA ASN A 122 8.25 -7.43 3.93
C ASN A 122 8.26 -8.57 4.94
N LEU A 123 9.18 -9.52 4.72
CA LEU A 123 9.40 -10.68 5.59
C LEU A 123 10.86 -10.76 6.08
N ASP A 124 11.56 -9.62 6.19
CA ASP A 124 12.86 -9.57 6.84
C ASP A 124 12.77 -9.93 8.34
N SER A 125 13.91 -10.18 9.00
CA SER A 125 13.96 -10.65 10.39
C SER A 125 13.27 -9.68 11.35
N VAL A 126 13.49 -8.38 11.17
CA VAL A 126 12.94 -7.33 12.04
C VAL A 126 11.42 -7.26 11.90
N THR A 127 10.92 -7.26 10.66
CA THR A 127 9.48 -7.23 10.37
C THR A 127 8.78 -8.50 10.88
N LYS A 128 9.38 -9.69 10.66
CA LYS A 128 8.87 -10.95 11.23
C LYS A 128 8.81 -10.92 12.75
N LYS A 129 9.84 -10.39 13.38
CA LYS A 129 9.89 -10.25 14.86
C LYS A 129 8.79 -9.31 15.37
N ALA A 130 8.64 -8.15 14.74
CA ALA A 130 7.59 -7.19 15.09
C ALA A 130 6.18 -7.78 14.91
N ALA A 131 5.93 -8.50 13.81
CA ALA A 131 4.67 -9.19 13.56
C ALA A 131 4.37 -10.27 14.61
N GLN A 132 5.38 -11.05 15.03
CA GLN A 132 5.24 -12.02 16.13
C GLN A 132 4.88 -11.35 17.45
N MET A 133 5.53 -10.21 17.79
CA MET A 133 5.20 -9.42 18.98
C MET A 133 3.77 -8.91 18.92
N ALA A 134 3.34 -8.35 17.77
CA ALA A 134 1.97 -7.88 17.56
C ALA A 134 0.95 -9.01 17.76
N LYS A 135 1.16 -10.14 17.09
CA LYS A 135 0.25 -11.29 17.16
C LYS A 135 0.14 -11.89 18.56
N GLN A 136 1.23 -11.97 19.32
CA GLN A 136 1.23 -12.42 20.72
C GLN A 136 0.36 -11.54 21.65
N LYS A 137 0.13 -10.31 21.26
CA LYS A 137 -0.70 -9.34 21.99
C LYS A 137 -2.11 -9.18 21.43
N GLY A 138 -2.46 -9.95 20.40
CA GLY A 138 -3.80 -10.00 19.81
C GLY A 138 -4.01 -9.11 18.59
N SER A 139 -2.97 -8.44 18.10
CA SER A 139 -3.06 -7.72 16.82
C SER A 139 -3.20 -8.69 15.66
N LYS A 140 -3.98 -8.33 14.66
CA LYS A 140 -4.05 -9.05 13.38
C LYS A 140 -2.92 -8.63 12.45
N ILE A 141 -2.38 -9.60 11.71
CA ILE A 141 -1.32 -9.35 10.75
C ILE A 141 -1.92 -9.11 9.37
N PHE A 142 -1.67 -7.91 8.85
CA PHE A 142 -2.08 -7.47 7.53
C PHE A 142 -0.87 -7.43 6.59
N MET A 143 -0.89 -8.24 5.53
CA MET A 143 0.19 -8.37 4.56
C MET A 143 -0.17 -7.75 3.21
N ASP A 144 0.65 -6.81 2.77
CA ASP A 144 0.69 -6.24 1.43
C ASP A 144 1.75 -7.00 0.63
N ALA A 145 1.31 -7.93 -0.20
CA ALA A 145 2.19 -8.81 -0.96
C ALA A 145 2.28 -8.36 -2.43
N ASP A 146 3.34 -7.65 -2.77
CA ASP A 146 3.63 -7.22 -4.15
C ASP A 146 4.88 -7.88 -4.75
N SER A 147 5.62 -8.62 -3.95
CA SER A 147 6.77 -9.42 -4.38
C SER A 147 6.68 -10.84 -3.85
N TYR A 148 7.01 -11.79 -4.71
CA TYR A 148 7.01 -13.21 -4.35
C TYR A 148 8.38 -13.64 -3.85
N THR A 149 8.38 -14.35 -2.72
CA THR A 149 9.50 -15.11 -2.20
C THR A 149 8.97 -16.44 -1.67
N ASP A 150 9.81 -17.48 -1.60
CA ASP A 150 9.40 -18.78 -1.03
C ASP A 150 8.95 -18.63 0.42
N GLU A 151 9.56 -17.71 1.17
CA GLU A 151 9.18 -17.39 2.54
C GLU A 151 7.74 -16.84 2.66
N LEU A 152 7.20 -16.21 1.60
CA LEU A 152 5.84 -15.69 1.61
C LEU A 152 4.82 -16.82 1.73
N LEU A 153 5.04 -17.93 1.03
CA LEU A 153 4.16 -19.08 1.09
C LEU A 153 4.19 -19.75 2.47
N ASP A 154 5.35 -19.80 3.11
CA ASP A 154 5.51 -20.32 4.47
C ASP A 154 4.85 -19.42 5.51
N ALA A 155 4.86 -18.10 5.25
CA ALA A 155 4.27 -17.10 6.15
C ALA A 155 2.73 -17.10 6.14
N ILE A 156 2.08 -17.59 5.10
CA ILE A 156 0.61 -17.52 4.91
C ILE A 156 -0.15 -18.00 6.16
N SER A 157 0.31 -19.06 6.82
CA SER A 157 -0.41 -19.67 7.95
C SER A 157 -0.56 -18.79 9.19
N TRP A 158 0.22 -17.70 9.30
CA TRP A 158 0.16 -16.80 10.44
C TRP A 158 -0.26 -15.36 10.07
N ILE A 159 -0.52 -15.10 8.78
CA ILE A 159 -1.09 -13.86 8.26
C ILE A 159 -2.61 -13.94 8.40
N ASP A 160 -3.25 -12.88 8.91
CA ASP A 160 -4.70 -12.84 9.09
C ASP A 160 -5.42 -12.25 7.87
N VAL A 161 -4.84 -11.19 7.26
CA VAL A 161 -5.33 -10.58 6.02
C VAL A 161 -4.20 -10.56 5.01
N PHE A 162 -4.39 -11.25 3.90
CA PHE A 162 -3.45 -11.32 2.80
C PHE A 162 -4.01 -10.63 1.57
N ILE A 163 -3.32 -9.61 1.06
CA ILE A 163 -3.68 -8.97 -0.21
C ILE A 163 -2.45 -9.01 -1.12
N GLY A 164 -2.57 -9.71 -2.25
CA GLY A 164 -1.51 -9.87 -3.23
C GLY A 164 -1.79 -9.10 -4.52
N SER A 165 -0.72 -8.69 -5.21
CA SER A 165 -0.80 -8.14 -6.56
C SER A 165 -0.96 -9.25 -7.61
N GLU A 166 -1.34 -8.88 -8.85
CA GLU A 166 -1.38 -9.80 -10.01
C GLU A 166 -0.02 -10.48 -10.22
N PHE A 167 1.09 -9.76 -10.01
CA PHE A 167 2.43 -10.33 -10.09
C PHE A 167 2.68 -11.46 -9.09
N VAL A 168 2.25 -11.27 -7.83
CA VAL A 168 2.34 -12.31 -6.79
C VAL A 168 1.41 -13.47 -7.11
N TYR A 169 0.20 -13.19 -7.60
CA TYR A 169 -0.75 -14.19 -8.04
C TYR A 169 -0.13 -15.11 -9.10
N GLU A 170 0.46 -14.56 -10.16
CA GLU A 170 1.06 -15.32 -11.25
C GLU A 170 2.28 -16.16 -10.82
N LYS A 171 3.04 -15.69 -9.82
CA LYS A 171 4.24 -16.37 -9.33
C LYS A 171 3.96 -17.41 -8.27
N MET A 172 2.95 -17.17 -7.43
CA MET A 172 2.67 -17.98 -6.23
C MET A 172 1.70 -19.13 -6.49
N LEU A 173 0.85 -19.01 -7.51
CA LEU A 173 -0.32 -19.87 -7.67
C LEU A 173 -0.27 -20.68 -8.95
N GLU A 174 -1.03 -21.78 -8.97
CA GLU A 174 -1.02 -22.74 -10.06
C GLU A 174 -1.70 -22.19 -11.32
N VAL A 175 -1.00 -22.27 -12.43
CA VAL A 175 -1.54 -22.01 -13.76
C VAL A 175 -2.61 -23.05 -14.09
N GLY A 176 -3.78 -22.60 -14.56
CA GLY A 176 -4.89 -23.48 -14.98
C GLY A 176 -5.99 -23.65 -13.94
N LYS A 177 -5.82 -23.18 -12.70
CA LYS A 177 -6.90 -23.03 -11.72
C LYS A 177 -7.58 -21.67 -11.88
N SER A 178 -8.86 -21.62 -11.57
CA SER A 178 -9.60 -20.35 -11.49
C SER A 178 -9.11 -19.49 -10.33
N VAL A 179 -9.36 -18.18 -10.41
CA VAL A 179 -9.03 -17.25 -9.31
C VAL A 179 -9.70 -17.70 -8.02
N LYS A 180 -10.92 -18.18 -8.09
CA LYS A 180 -11.66 -18.72 -6.94
C LYS A 180 -10.92 -19.89 -6.28
N GLU A 181 -10.53 -20.90 -7.05
CA GLU A 181 -9.80 -22.07 -6.53
C GLU A 181 -8.47 -21.68 -5.90
N ASN A 182 -7.76 -20.73 -6.48
CA ASN A 182 -6.52 -20.21 -5.94
C ASN A 182 -6.72 -19.41 -4.64
N CYS A 183 -7.76 -18.59 -4.55
CA CYS A 183 -8.14 -17.91 -3.31
C CYS A 183 -8.53 -18.92 -2.22
N GLU A 184 -9.33 -19.93 -2.55
CA GLU A 184 -9.71 -21.01 -1.63
C GLU A 184 -8.49 -21.79 -1.11
N TYR A 185 -7.53 -22.06 -1.97
CA TYR A 185 -6.29 -22.73 -1.59
C TYR A 185 -5.51 -21.95 -0.52
N LEU A 186 -5.34 -20.63 -0.69
CA LEU A 186 -4.65 -19.81 0.30
C LEU A 186 -5.46 -19.60 1.57
N TYR A 187 -6.76 -19.37 1.44
CA TYR A 187 -7.68 -19.22 2.56
C TYR A 187 -7.63 -20.44 3.51
N ASN A 188 -7.60 -21.64 2.93
CA ASN A 188 -7.47 -22.90 3.70
C ASN A 188 -6.11 -23.08 4.38
N LYS A 189 -5.12 -22.21 4.10
CA LYS A 189 -3.80 -22.23 4.76
C LYS A 189 -3.74 -21.37 6.03
N GLY A 190 -4.73 -20.51 6.28
CA GLY A 190 -4.78 -19.78 7.54
C GLY A 190 -5.37 -18.36 7.51
N PRO A 191 -5.22 -17.55 6.47
CA PRO A 191 -5.78 -16.21 6.46
C PRO A 191 -7.30 -16.18 6.60
N GLU A 192 -7.82 -15.20 7.34
CA GLU A 192 -9.26 -14.94 7.42
C GLU A 192 -9.79 -14.28 6.13
N ILE A 193 -8.92 -13.55 5.44
CA ILE A 193 -9.22 -12.82 4.21
C ILE A 193 -8.06 -12.97 3.24
N VAL A 194 -8.36 -13.36 2.00
CA VAL A 194 -7.42 -13.40 0.88
C VAL A 194 -7.99 -12.55 -0.25
N ILE A 195 -7.19 -11.64 -0.80
CA ILE A 195 -7.56 -10.81 -1.95
C ILE A 195 -6.39 -10.76 -2.93
N PHE A 196 -6.70 -10.72 -4.22
CA PHE A 196 -5.75 -10.36 -5.27
C PHE A 196 -6.27 -9.19 -6.08
N THR A 197 -5.39 -8.23 -6.35
CA THR A 197 -5.66 -7.06 -7.17
C THR A 197 -5.10 -7.28 -8.58
N PHE A 198 -5.89 -6.96 -9.60
CA PHE A 198 -5.59 -7.18 -11.02
C PHE A 198 -5.64 -5.88 -11.84
N GLY A 199 -5.27 -4.75 -11.22
CA GLY A 199 -5.24 -3.44 -11.86
C GLY A 199 -6.60 -3.04 -12.44
N GLU A 200 -6.65 -2.81 -13.76
CA GLU A 200 -7.87 -2.41 -14.46
C GLU A 200 -8.98 -3.46 -14.49
N LYS A 201 -8.66 -4.72 -14.15
CA LYS A 201 -9.66 -5.79 -14.03
C LYS A 201 -10.34 -5.81 -12.65
N GLY A 202 -9.83 -5.00 -11.68
CA GLY A 202 -10.37 -4.92 -10.34
C GLY A 202 -9.69 -5.87 -9.36
N CYS A 203 -10.45 -6.53 -8.47
CA CYS A 203 -9.94 -7.48 -7.51
C CYS A 203 -10.88 -8.66 -7.29
N ALA A 204 -10.34 -9.76 -6.79
CA ALA A 204 -11.09 -10.93 -6.37
C ALA A 204 -10.57 -11.40 -5.01
N GLY A 205 -11.45 -11.96 -4.18
CA GLY A 205 -11.05 -12.43 -2.87
C GLY A 205 -12.02 -13.42 -2.24
N ILE A 206 -11.64 -13.91 -1.09
CA ILE A 206 -12.43 -14.83 -0.28
C ILE A 206 -12.34 -14.48 1.19
N SER A 207 -13.42 -14.69 1.90
CA SER A 207 -13.51 -14.62 3.35
C SER A 207 -14.49 -15.70 3.86
N LYS A 208 -14.80 -15.67 5.15
CA LYS A 208 -15.87 -16.52 5.72
C LYS A 208 -17.25 -16.35 5.06
N GLU A 209 -17.47 -15.21 4.38
CA GLU A 209 -18.72 -14.90 3.68
C GLU A 209 -18.74 -15.47 2.26
N GLY A 210 -17.65 -16.08 1.81
CA GLY A 210 -17.50 -16.68 0.49
C GLY A 210 -16.59 -15.89 -0.44
N PHE A 211 -16.55 -16.34 -1.68
CA PHE A 211 -15.77 -15.71 -2.76
C PHE A 211 -16.52 -14.49 -3.33
N PHE A 212 -15.76 -13.46 -3.69
CA PHE A 212 -16.28 -12.25 -4.34
C PHE A 212 -15.32 -11.73 -5.40
N GLU A 213 -15.88 -11.02 -6.36
CA GLU A 213 -15.14 -10.25 -7.38
C GLU A 213 -15.69 -8.83 -7.41
N ILE A 214 -14.82 -7.86 -7.53
CA ILE A 214 -15.14 -6.43 -7.63
C ILE A 214 -14.47 -5.89 -8.89
N PRO A 215 -15.22 -5.45 -9.89
CA PRO A 215 -14.63 -4.80 -11.06
C PRO A 215 -13.98 -3.47 -10.68
N ALA A 216 -12.98 -3.04 -11.46
CA ALA A 216 -12.45 -1.70 -11.31
C ALA A 216 -13.50 -0.64 -11.67
N PHE A 217 -13.38 0.54 -11.06
CA PHE A 217 -14.18 1.70 -11.44
C PHE A 217 -13.56 2.39 -12.65
N ASP A 218 -14.41 2.80 -13.58
CA ASP A 218 -14.00 3.58 -14.74
C ASP A 218 -13.85 5.06 -14.36
N VAL A 219 -12.63 5.59 -14.51
CA VAL A 219 -12.27 6.98 -14.20
C VAL A 219 -11.26 7.51 -15.22
N ASP A 220 -11.12 8.83 -15.31
CA ASP A 220 -10.10 9.48 -16.14
C ASP A 220 -8.71 9.32 -15.49
N VAL A 221 -8.05 8.18 -15.75
CA VAL A 221 -6.75 7.82 -15.18
C VAL A 221 -5.65 8.77 -15.62
N LYS A 222 -4.96 9.38 -14.67
CA LYS A 222 -3.77 10.21 -14.88
C LYS A 222 -2.48 9.51 -14.47
N ASP A 223 -2.51 8.78 -13.35
CA ASP A 223 -1.34 8.06 -12.83
C ASP A 223 -1.76 6.91 -11.90
N THR A 224 -1.23 5.71 -12.16
CA THR A 224 -1.50 4.52 -11.35
C THR A 224 -0.46 4.25 -10.28
N VAL A 225 0.56 5.13 -10.12
CA VAL A 225 1.57 5.00 -9.05
C VAL A 225 0.90 5.03 -7.68
N GLY A 226 1.19 4.04 -6.82
CA GLY A 226 0.63 3.93 -5.48
C GLY A 226 -0.83 3.48 -5.38
N ALA A 227 -1.50 3.15 -6.50
CA ALA A 227 -2.89 2.68 -6.47
C ALA A 227 -3.06 1.41 -5.62
N GLY A 228 -2.13 0.45 -5.73
CA GLY A 228 -2.11 -0.75 -4.89
C GLY A 228 -1.94 -0.42 -3.41
N ASP A 229 -0.92 0.39 -3.08
CA ASP A 229 -0.65 0.79 -1.70
C ASP A 229 -1.87 1.47 -1.06
N VAL A 230 -2.51 2.38 -1.82
CA VAL A 230 -3.72 3.08 -1.39
C VAL A 230 -4.90 2.12 -1.22
N PHE A 231 -5.07 1.14 -2.12
CA PHE A 231 -6.07 0.08 -1.96
C PHE A 231 -5.88 -0.67 -0.64
N HIS A 232 -4.65 -1.06 -0.29
CA HIS A 232 -4.36 -1.77 0.95
C HIS A 232 -4.73 -0.94 2.18
N GLY A 233 -4.31 0.32 2.23
CA GLY A 233 -4.65 1.22 3.35
C GLY A 233 -6.15 1.49 3.46
N ALA A 234 -6.84 1.67 2.33
CA ALA A 234 -8.28 1.87 2.28
C ALA A 234 -9.06 0.62 2.69
N PHE A 235 -8.62 -0.56 2.25
CA PHE A 235 -9.21 -1.82 2.68
C PHE A 235 -9.10 -2.00 4.20
N LEU A 236 -7.90 -1.75 4.75
CA LEU A 236 -7.68 -1.81 6.19
C LEU A 236 -8.61 -0.83 6.93
N ALA A 237 -8.74 0.42 6.45
CA ALA A 237 -9.62 1.41 7.06
C ALA A 237 -11.09 0.94 7.04
N ALA A 238 -11.54 0.38 5.94
CA ALA A 238 -12.91 -0.11 5.79
C ALA A 238 -13.21 -1.30 6.73
N ILE A 239 -12.28 -2.26 6.84
CA ILE A 239 -12.43 -3.40 7.77
C ILE A 239 -12.44 -2.95 9.23
N VAL A 240 -11.56 -2.03 9.62
CA VAL A 240 -11.52 -1.51 11.00
C VAL A 240 -12.81 -0.76 11.35
N LYS A 241 -13.42 -0.07 10.38
CA LYS A 241 -14.73 0.59 10.53
C LYS A 241 -15.93 -0.37 10.44
N GLY A 242 -15.71 -1.67 10.23
CA GLY A 242 -16.72 -2.71 10.33
C GLY A 242 -17.44 -3.08 9.02
N LEU A 243 -16.93 -2.66 7.85
CA LEU A 243 -17.47 -3.14 6.58
C LEU A 243 -17.19 -4.64 6.42
N SER A 244 -18.06 -5.33 5.67
CA SER A 244 -17.79 -6.70 5.24
C SER A 244 -16.55 -6.74 4.33
N PRO A 245 -15.81 -7.86 4.23
CA PRO A 245 -14.64 -7.95 3.35
C PRO A 245 -14.94 -7.60 1.89
N LYS A 246 -16.11 -7.96 1.39
CA LYS A 246 -16.57 -7.61 0.03
C LYS A 246 -16.82 -6.11 -0.11
N ASP A 247 -17.51 -5.49 0.86
CA ASP A 247 -17.80 -4.05 0.81
C ASP A 247 -16.54 -3.23 1.04
N ALA A 248 -15.63 -3.70 1.91
CA ALA A 248 -14.31 -3.10 2.10
C ALA A 248 -13.46 -3.13 0.82
N ALA A 249 -13.51 -4.24 0.06
CA ALA A 249 -12.81 -4.33 -1.22
C ALA A 249 -13.41 -3.38 -2.26
N ARG A 250 -14.75 -3.25 -2.31
CA ARG A 250 -15.43 -2.29 -3.18
C ARG A 250 -15.06 -0.84 -2.79
N PHE A 251 -15.07 -0.52 -1.50
CA PHE A 251 -14.66 0.79 -0.98
C PHE A 251 -13.21 1.10 -1.35
N ALA A 252 -12.28 0.17 -1.10
CA ALA A 252 -10.86 0.32 -1.43
C ALA A 252 -10.62 0.49 -2.94
N SER A 253 -11.38 -0.21 -3.78
CA SER A 253 -11.34 -0.03 -5.24
C SER A 253 -11.78 1.39 -5.63
N GLY A 254 -12.80 1.94 -4.98
CA GLY A 254 -13.25 3.33 -5.18
C GLY A 254 -12.16 4.34 -4.79
N VAL A 255 -11.55 4.19 -3.61
CA VAL A 255 -10.44 5.05 -3.16
C VAL A 255 -9.28 5.01 -4.14
N ALA A 256 -8.86 3.81 -4.58
CA ALA A 256 -7.77 3.63 -5.53
C ALA A 256 -8.10 4.25 -6.91
N ALA A 257 -9.34 4.13 -7.37
CA ALA A 257 -9.79 4.76 -8.62
C ALA A 257 -9.73 6.28 -8.55
N ILE A 258 -10.27 6.90 -7.49
CA ILE A 258 -10.20 8.35 -7.27
C ILE A 258 -8.75 8.82 -7.24
N LYS A 259 -7.88 8.13 -6.50
CA LYS A 259 -6.44 8.43 -6.45
C LYS A 259 -5.81 8.43 -7.85
N CYS A 260 -6.16 7.50 -8.70
CA CYS A 260 -5.61 7.41 -10.06
C CYS A 260 -5.95 8.61 -10.95
N THR A 261 -6.87 9.49 -10.57
CA THR A 261 -7.18 10.75 -11.28
C THR A 261 -6.17 11.86 -11.01
N ARG A 262 -5.15 11.63 -10.19
CA ARG A 262 -4.08 12.59 -9.84
C ARG A 262 -2.70 11.97 -10.06
N ILE A 263 -1.72 12.85 -10.35
CA ILE A 263 -0.32 12.47 -10.57
C ILE A 263 0.40 12.29 -9.24
N GLY A 264 1.08 11.15 -9.06
CA GLY A 264 1.90 10.82 -7.90
C GLY A 264 1.30 9.74 -7.00
N GLY A 265 2.09 9.25 -6.04
CA GLY A 265 1.73 8.09 -5.22
C GLY A 265 0.67 8.34 -4.15
N ARG A 266 0.60 9.58 -3.64
CA ARG A 266 -0.29 9.97 -2.52
C ARG A 266 -1.28 11.07 -2.87
N ALA A 267 -1.04 11.84 -3.94
CA ALA A 267 -2.00 12.83 -4.40
C ALA A 267 -3.31 12.14 -4.84
N GLY A 268 -4.41 12.79 -4.58
CA GLY A 268 -5.72 12.29 -4.95
C GLY A 268 -6.30 11.23 -4.01
N ILE A 269 -5.65 10.88 -2.90
CA ILE A 269 -6.26 10.01 -1.89
C ILE A 269 -7.46 10.75 -1.29
N PRO A 270 -8.70 10.25 -1.45
CA PRO A 270 -9.89 10.91 -0.91
C PRO A 270 -10.04 10.70 0.60
N ASN A 271 -10.92 11.46 1.22
CA ASN A 271 -11.46 11.14 2.52
C ASN A 271 -12.64 10.15 2.40
N TRP A 272 -13.22 9.76 3.54
CA TRP A 272 -14.32 8.80 3.58
C TRP A 272 -15.57 9.31 2.83
N GLU A 273 -15.96 10.57 3.06
CA GLU A 273 -17.17 11.18 2.49
C GLU A 273 -17.11 11.28 0.96
N VAL A 274 -15.97 11.72 0.42
CA VAL A 274 -15.76 11.75 -1.04
C VAL A 274 -15.87 10.36 -1.65
N THR A 275 -15.32 9.35 -0.96
CA THR A 275 -15.39 7.96 -1.43
C THR A 275 -16.82 7.44 -1.44
N ASP A 276 -17.57 7.64 -0.35
CA ASP A 276 -18.97 7.21 -0.27
C ASP A 276 -19.82 7.87 -1.35
N ASN A 277 -19.68 9.20 -1.55
CA ASN A 277 -20.36 9.90 -2.63
C ASN A 277 -20.03 9.33 -4.01
N PHE A 278 -18.75 9.05 -4.29
CA PHE A 278 -18.35 8.43 -5.54
C PHE A 278 -18.94 7.05 -5.74
N LEU A 279 -19.00 6.23 -4.70
CA LEU A 279 -19.58 4.88 -4.77
C LEU A 279 -21.10 4.89 -4.99
N GLU A 280 -21.79 5.95 -4.57
CA GLU A 280 -23.24 6.11 -4.74
C GLU A 280 -23.61 6.75 -6.08
N THR A 281 -22.87 7.78 -6.48
CA THR A 281 -23.24 8.66 -7.62
C THR A 281 -22.37 8.46 -8.87
N GLY A 282 -21.15 7.94 -8.70
CA GLY A 282 -20.12 7.94 -9.74
C GLY A 282 -19.39 9.28 -9.90
N GLU A 283 -19.75 10.30 -9.12
CA GLU A 283 -19.15 11.65 -9.22
C GLU A 283 -18.06 11.84 -8.16
N ILE A 284 -16.94 12.47 -8.58
CA ILE A 284 -15.80 12.78 -7.69
C ILE A 284 -15.83 14.26 -7.32
N ASP A 285 -15.92 14.58 -6.04
CA ASP A 285 -15.74 15.96 -5.57
C ASP A 285 -14.24 16.31 -5.47
N TYR A 286 -13.74 16.88 -6.55
CA TYR A 286 -12.32 17.27 -6.65
C TYR A 286 -11.89 18.42 -5.73
N ARG A 287 -12.80 19.11 -5.05
CA ARG A 287 -12.47 20.21 -4.13
C ARG A 287 -11.93 19.67 -2.80
N GLU A 288 -12.25 18.43 -2.48
CA GLU A 288 -11.86 17.77 -1.24
C GLU A 288 -10.68 16.79 -1.44
N ILE A 289 -10.04 16.87 -2.62
CA ILE A 289 -8.91 16.01 -2.99
C ILE A 289 -7.71 16.88 -3.36
N ASP A 290 -6.55 16.60 -2.78
CA ASP A 290 -5.29 17.29 -3.05
C ASP A 290 -4.69 16.94 -4.42
#